data_8fcb6117951880b09eb6d9b38b3e1fe2
#
_entry.id   8fcb6117951880b09eb6d9b38b3e1fe2
#
_cell.length_a   1.000
_cell.length_b   1.000
_cell.length_c   1.000
_cell.angle_alpha   90.00
_cell.angle_beta   90.00
_cell.angle_gamma   90.00
#
_symmetry.space_group_name_H-M   'P 1'
#
loop_
_entity.id
_entity.type
_entity.pdbx_description
1 polymer ?
#
loop_
_entity_poly.entity_id
_entity_poly.type
_entity_poly.pdbx_seq_one_letter_code
_entity_poly.pdbx_strand_id
1 'polypeptide(L)'
;MHIPKGASQTCALLTFDDALNCPQHDDYDAARWLYVPPYYTEYRYILGTRGANPLICIGINPSTAQPGDLDNTLKSVERIALGNGYDSFTMFNVYPQRATDPNAMDTTFNRALHEQNMAAFRYVLEQYA
;
A
#
# COMPACT_ATOMS: atom_id res chain seq x y z
N MET A 1 -4.84 8.29 15.15
CA MET A 1 -4.03 8.02 13.97
C MET A 1 -3.01 6.94 14.31
N HIS A 2 -2.86 5.99 13.43
CA HIS A 2 -1.87 4.94 13.64
C HIS A 2 -0.60 5.30 12.86
N ILE A 3 0.43 5.69 13.57
CA ILE A 3 1.75 5.94 13.00
C ILE A 3 2.69 4.86 13.52
N PRO A 4 3.47 4.18 12.67
CA PRO A 4 4.39 3.18 13.15
C PRO A 4 5.38 3.78 14.14
N LYS A 5 5.62 3.05 15.21
CA LYS A 5 6.59 3.47 16.21
C LYS A 5 7.96 3.54 15.57
N GLY A 6 8.61 4.67 15.63
CA GLY A 6 9.90 4.90 14.98
C GLY A 6 9.79 5.43 13.56
N ALA A 7 8.59 5.45 12.96
CA ALA A 7 8.36 6.20 11.74
C ALA A 7 8.30 7.67 12.14
N SER A 8 9.38 8.35 11.97
CA SER A 8 9.47 9.69 12.47
C SER A 8 9.11 10.69 11.39
N GLN A 9 8.71 11.87 11.83
CA GLN A 9 8.52 12.99 10.93
C GLN A 9 9.81 13.38 10.22
N THR A 10 10.95 12.85 10.68
CA THR A 10 12.24 13.03 10.02
C THR A 10 12.50 12.02 8.91
N CYS A 11 11.67 10.98 8.77
CA CYS A 11 11.78 10.06 7.66
C CYS A 11 11.50 10.79 6.35
N ALA A 12 12.44 10.74 5.43
CA ALA A 12 12.25 11.34 4.12
C ALA A 12 11.14 10.60 3.38
N LEU A 13 10.23 11.35 2.78
CA LEU A 13 9.21 10.81 1.90
C LEU A 13 9.90 10.35 0.63
N LEU A 14 9.84 9.04 0.35
CA LEU A 14 10.37 8.51 -0.89
C LEU A 14 9.41 8.80 -2.03
N THR A 15 9.96 9.11 -3.22
CA THR A 15 9.16 9.08 -4.43
C THR A 15 8.68 7.65 -4.68
N PHE A 16 7.67 7.49 -5.50
CA PHE A 16 7.19 6.14 -5.83
C PHE A 16 8.31 5.31 -6.47
N ASP A 17 9.08 5.88 -7.40
CA ASP A 17 10.17 5.17 -8.04
C ASP A 17 11.25 4.74 -7.04
N ASP A 18 11.62 5.62 -6.13
CA ASP A 18 12.60 5.30 -5.10
C ASP A 18 12.07 4.23 -4.14
N ALA A 19 10.80 4.32 -3.77
CA ALA A 19 10.17 3.32 -2.91
C ALA A 19 10.08 1.95 -3.60
N LEU A 20 9.76 1.93 -4.89
CA LEU A 20 9.67 0.70 -5.68
C LEU A 20 11.03 0.00 -5.79
N ASN A 21 12.11 0.76 -5.91
CA ASN A 21 13.46 0.23 -6.07
C ASN A 21 14.23 0.12 -4.75
N CYS A 22 13.62 0.51 -3.64
CA CYS A 22 14.24 0.43 -2.33
C CYS A 22 14.47 -1.03 -1.94
N PRO A 23 15.65 -1.37 -1.33
CA PRO A 23 15.86 -2.71 -0.81
C PRO A 23 14.83 -3.06 0.26
N GLN A 24 14.43 -4.32 0.30
CA GLN A 24 13.52 -4.80 1.33
C GLN A 24 14.15 -4.68 2.71
N HIS A 25 13.44 -4.03 3.62
CA HIS A 25 13.89 -3.87 5.00
C HIS A 25 13.16 -4.79 5.96
N ASP A 26 11.86 -5.03 5.71
CA ASP A 26 11.05 -5.90 6.55
C ASP A 26 11.15 -7.35 6.08
N ASP A 27 10.87 -8.27 6.98
CA ASP A 27 10.93 -9.70 6.69
C ASP A 27 9.60 -10.16 6.10
N TYR A 28 9.56 -10.36 4.80
CA TYR A 28 8.41 -10.92 4.10
C TYR A 28 8.86 -11.54 2.77
N ASP A 29 8.03 -12.41 2.20
CA ASP A 29 8.32 -13.07 0.93
C ASP A 29 8.05 -12.11 -0.24
N ALA A 30 9.10 -11.52 -0.78
CA ALA A 30 9.01 -10.57 -1.89
C ALA A 30 8.56 -11.24 -3.21
N ALA A 31 8.64 -12.56 -3.31
CA ALA A 31 8.10 -13.28 -4.47
C ALA A 31 6.57 -13.37 -4.43
N ARG A 32 5.99 -13.33 -3.23
CA ARG A 32 4.54 -13.38 -3.03
C ARG A 32 3.92 -12.00 -2.95
N TRP A 33 4.57 -11.07 -2.26
CA TRP A 33 3.98 -9.77 -1.90
C TRP A 33 4.51 -8.63 -2.76
N LEU A 34 3.60 -7.78 -3.20
CA LEU A 34 3.93 -6.48 -3.79
C LEU A 34 3.67 -5.42 -2.72
N TYR A 35 4.73 -4.86 -2.18
CA TYR A 35 4.66 -3.94 -1.04
C TYR A 35 5.54 -2.72 -1.29
N VAL A 36 4.94 -1.54 -1.38
CA VAL A 36 5.66 -0.30 -1.71
C VAL A 36 5.20 0.82 -0.76
N PRO A 37 6.08 1.38 0.03
CA PRO A 37 7.49 1.03 0.19
C PRO A 37 7.66 -0.35 0.85
N PRO A 38 8.82 -0.99 0.69
CA PRO A 38 9.01 -2.38 1.15
C PRO A 38 9.34 -2.48 2.65
N TYR A 39 8.71 -1.64 3.46
CA TYR A 39 8.82 -1.64 4.91
C TYR A 39 7.66 -0.88 5.53
N TYR A 40 7.40 -1.11 6.81
CA TYR A 40 6.31 -0.44 7.52
C TYR A 40 6.73 0.98 7.89
N THR A 41 6.00 1.95 7.36
CA THR A 41 6.22 3.38 7.65
C THR A 41 4.87 4.10 7.67
N GLU A 42 4.86 5.39 7.80
CA GLU A 42 3.62 6.18 7.96
C GLU A 42 2.80 6.33 6.67
N TYR A 43 3.29 5.83 5.54
CA TYR A 43 2.55 5.81 4.29
C TYR A 43 2.73 4.48 3.57
N ARG A 44 1.77 4.15 2.69
CA ARG A 44 1.81 2.94 1.87
C ARG A 44 1.16 3.22 0.53
N TYR A 45 1.90 3.00 -0.55
CA TYR A 45 1.37 3.19 -1.89
C TYR A 45 0.63 1.95 -2.39
N ILE A 46 1.21 0.77 -2.22
CA ILE A 46 0.67 -0.49 -2.73
C ILE A 46 0.86 -1.58 -1.68
N LEU A 47 -0.16 -2.42 -1.53
CA LEU A 47 -0.04 -3.70 -0.85
C LEU A 47 -0.90 -4.72 -1.59
N GLY A 48 -0.29 -5.82 -1.99
CA GLY A 48 -1.02 -6.88 -2.64
C GLY A 48 -0.20 -8.14 -2.77
N THR A 49 -0.81 -9.16 -3.38
CA THR A 49 -0.10 -10.38 -3.74
C THR A 49 0.18 -10.35 -5.24
N ARG A 50 1.29 -10.96 -5.64
CA ARG A 50 1.70 -10.99 -7.04
C ARG A 50 0.93 -12.08 -7.77
N GLY A 51 0.48 -11.76 -8.98
CA GLY A 51 -0.23 -12.70 -9.83
C GLY A 51 -0.50 -12.10 -11.21
N ALA A 52 -1.02 -12.93 -12.10
CA ALA A 52 -1.29 -12.52 -13.47
C ALA A 52 -2.66 -11.85 -13.62
N ASN A 53 -3.57 -12.10 -12.70
CA ASN A 53 -4.94 -11.61 -12.77
C ASN A 53 -5.42 -11.07 -11.41
N PRO A 54 -4.89 -9.92 -10.97
CA PRO A 54 -5.25 -9.38 -9.66
C PRO A 54 -6.61 -8.67 -9.68
N LEU A 55 -7.30 -8.76 -8.55
CA LEU A 55 -8.40 -7.85 -8.25
C LEU A 55 -7.80 -6.54 -7.73
N ILE A 56 -8.10 -5.44 -8.40
CA ILE A 56 -7.61 -4.12 -7.99
C ILE A 56 -8.68 -3.45 -7.15
N CYS A 57 -8.32 -3.07 -5.92
CA CYS A 57 -9.21 -2.42 -4.98
C CYS A 57 -8.66 -1.08 -4.54
N ILE A 58 -9.56 -0.15 -4.23
CA ILE A 58 -9.20 1.19 -3.81
C ILE A 58 -9.90 1.50 -2.49
N GLY A 59 -9.13 1.75 -1.44
CA GLY A 59 -9.63 2.20 -0.15
C GLY A 59 -9.45 3.70 0.04
N ILE A 60 -9.80 4.19 1.21
CA ILE A 60 -9.64 5.61 1.55
C ILE A 60 -8.19 5.91 1.89
N ASN A 61 -7.65 5.20 2.86
CA ASN A 61 -6.28 5.32 3.31
C ASN A 61 -5.82 4.00 3.94
N PRO A 62 -4.50 3.71 3.93
CA PRO A 62 -4.01 2.51 4.59
C PRO A 62 -4.09 2.61 6.11
N SER A 63 -4.25 1.47 6.77
CA SER A 63 -4.19 1.36 8.22
C SER A 63 -2.94 0.56 8.61
N THR A 64 -3.11 -0.53 9.35
CA THR A 64 -1.98 -1.29 9.91
C THR A 64 -1.50 -2.45 9.04
N ALA A 65 -2.22 -2.78 7.98
CA ALA A 65 -1.93 -3.97 7.18
C ALA A 65 -0.54 -3.93 6.56
N GLN A 66 0.10 -5.08 6.55
CA GLN A 66 1.42 -5.32 5.94
C GLN A 66 1.50 -6.78 5.51
N PRO A 67 2.50 -7.17 4.69
CA PRO A 67 2.64 -8.55 4.26
C PRO A 67 2.65 -9.53 5.44
N GLY A 68 1.82 -10.56 5.36
CA GLY A 68 1.71 -11.57 6.40
C GLY A 68 0.92 -11.15 7.64
N ASP A 69 0.45 -9.91 7.68
CA ASP A 69 -0.33 -9.38 8.81
C ASP A 69 -1.39 -8.40 8.28
N LEU A 70 -2.37 -8.95 7.60
CA LEU A 70 -3.45 -8.18 7.00
C LEU A 70 -4.50 -7.79 8.04
N ASP A 71 -5.06 -6.60 7.89
CA ASP A 71 -6.23 -6.21 8.68
C ASP A 71 -7.50 -6.87 8.13
N ASN A 72 -8.63 -6.65 8.80
CA ASN A 72 -9.88 -7.29 8.41
C ASN A 72 -10.33 -6.89 7.01
N THR A 73 -10.09 -5.66 6.61
CA THR A 73 -10.43 -5.17 5.27
C THR A 73 -9.67 -5.94 4.21
N LEU A 74 -8.35 -6.06 4.35
CA LEU A 74 -7.52 -6.74 3.35
C LEU A 74 -7.70 -8.26 3.38
N LYS A 75 -8.00 -8.84 4.54
CA LYS A 75 -8.38 -10.26 4.60
C LYS A 75 -9.65 -10.50 3.78
N SER A 76 -10.62 -9.61 3.86
CA SER A 76 -11.84 -9.69 3.07
C SER A 76 -11.56 -9.52 1.58
N VAL A 77 -10.71 -8.55 1.21
CA VAL A 77 -10.33 -8.33 -0.18
C VAL A 77 -9.67 -9.58 -0.77
N GLU A 78 -8.73 -10.18 -0.06
CA GLU A 78 -8.05 -11.40 -0.52
C GLU A 78 -9.05 -12.54 -0.69
N ARG A 79 -9.94 -12.75 0.27
CA ARG A 79 -10.96 -13.79 0.21
C ARG A 79 -11.89 -13.58 -0.98
N ILE A 80 -12.34 -12.36 -1.21
CA ILE A 80 -13.23 -12.03 -2.33
C ILE A 80 -12.51 -12.26 -3.66
N ALA A 81 -11.26 -11.84 -3.77
CA ALA A 81 -10.48 -12.02 -4.98
C ALA A 81 -10.37 -13.52 -5.32
N LEU A 82 -9.89 -14.32 -4.39
CA LEU A 82 -9.68 -15.75 -4.63
C LEU A 82 -10.99 -16.50 -4.85
N GLY A 83 -12.09 -16.05 -4.23
CA GLY A 83 -13.39 -16.65 -4.39
C GLY A 83 -14.11 -16.28 -5.69
N ASN A 84 -13.60 -15.32 -6.45
CA ASN A 84 -14.23 -14.83 -7.67
C ASN A 84 -13.36 -14.97 -8.93
N GLY A 85 -12.39 -15.88 -8.90
CA GLY A 85 -11.59 -16.22 -10.09
C GLY A 85 -10.36 -15.36 -10.31
N TYR A 86 -10.03 -14.48 -9.37
CA TYR A 86 -8.76 -13.76 -9.39
C TYR A 86 -7.70 -14.59 -8.69
N ASP A 87 -6.45 -14.43 -9.09
CA ASP A 87 -5.34 -15.17 -8.48
C ASP A 87 -4.60 -14.36 -7.41
N SER A 88 -4.92 -13.09 -7.29
CA SER A 88 -4.21 -12.16 -6.41
C SER A 88 -5.04 -10.91 -6.20
N PHE A 89 -4.53 -9.98 -5.41
CA PHE A 89 -5.16 -8.67 -5.24
C PHE A 89 -4.10 -7.58 -5.20
N THR A 90 -4.52 -6.37 -5.54
CA THR A 90 -3.68 -5.17 -5.41
C THR A 90 -4.52 -4.08 -4.77
N MET A 91 -4.08 -3.61 -3.60
CA MET A 91 -4.80 -2.59 -2.84
C MET A 91 -4.11 -1.25 -2.97
N PHE A 92 -4.86 -0.28 -3.45
CA PHE A 92 -4.50 1.13 -3.45
C PHE A 92 -5.34 1.89 -2.45
N ASN A 93 -5.02 3.15 -2.26
CA ASN A 93 -5.84 4.04 -1.45
C ASN A 93 -5.94 5.41 -2.12
N VAL A 94 -7.00 6.13 -1.81
CA VAL A 94 -7.18 7.50 -2.33
C VAL A 94 -6.05 8.39 -1.84
N TYR A 95 -5.62 8.20 -0.60
CA TYR A 95 -4.49 8.90 -0.01
C TYR A 95 -3.60 7.90 0.73
N PRO A 96 -2.26 7.99 0.60
CA PRO A 96 -1.39 6.92 1.09
C PRO A 96 -1.00 6.99 2.57
N GLN A 97 -1.40 8.04 3.31
CA GLN A 97 -1.05 8.15 4.72
C GLN A 97 -1.76 7.09 5.56
N ARG A 98 -1.01 6.38 6.40
CA ARG A 98 -1.59 5.39 7.31
C ARG A 98 -2.38 6.09 8.42
N ALA A 99 -3.59 5.60 8.66
CA ALA A 99 -4.43 5.99 9.79
C ALA A 99 -5.49 4.91 10.01
N THR A 100 -5.74 4.57 11.28
CA THR A 100 -6.79 3.63 11.63
C THR A 100 -8.17 4.24 11.46
N ASP A 101 -8.28 5.53 11.76
CA ASP A 101 -9.48 6.34 11.58
C ASP A 101 -9.20 7.40 10.52
N PRO A 102 -9.96 7.47 9.41
CA PRO A 102 -9.75 8.48 8.38
C PRO A 102 -9.78 9.92 8.93
N ASN A 103 -10.52 10.16 10.01
CA ASN A 103 -10.57 11.49 10.63
C ASN A 103 -9.28 11.85 11.37
N ALA A 104 -8.40 10.89 11.60
CA ALA A 104 -7.11 11.11 12.25
C ALA A 104 -5.97 11.39 11.27
N MET A 105 -6.25 11.43 9.96
CA MET A 105 -5.27 11.85 8.97
C MET A 105 -4.96 13.33 9.11
N ASP A 106 -3.80 13.72 8.58
CA ASP A 106 -3.42 15.13 8.56
C ASP A 106 -4.49 15.95 7.84
N THR A 107 -4.80 17.12 8.39
CA THR A 107 -5.75 18.02 7.78
C THR A 107 -5.14 18.77 6.60
N THR A 108 -3.82 18.84 6.53
CA THR A 108 -3.11 19.50 5.44
C THR A 108 -2.84 18.51 4.33
N PHE A 109 -3.36 18.80 3.15
CA PHE A 109 -3.11 17.97 1.96
C PHE A 109 -1.64 18.03 1.56
N ASN A 110 -0.99 16.88 1.46
CA ASN A 110 0.39 16.79 0.97
C ASN A 110 0.38 16.47 -0.52
N ARG A 111 0.60 17.48 -1.35
CA ARG A 111 0.57 17.34 -2.80
C ARG A 111 1.64 16.37 -3.31
N ALA A 112 2.85 16.42 -2.74
CA ALA A 112 3.93 15.53 -3.15
C ALA A 112 3.56 14.07 -2.90
N LEU A 113 2.97 13.79 -1.75
CA LEU A 113 2.52 12.44 -1.41
C LEU A 113 1.40 11.97 -2.34
N HIS A 114 0.46 12.86 -2.65
CA HIS A 114 -0.62 12.56 -3.60
C HIS A 114 -0.07 12.25 -4.99
N GLU A 115 0.88 13.03 -5.49
CA GLU A 115 1.47 12.80 -6.81
C GLU A 115 2.19 11.46 -6.89
N GLN A 116 2.89 11.07 -5.83
CA GLN A 116 3.54 9.77 -5.77
C GLN A 116 2.51 8.63 -5.71
N ASN A 117 1.39 8.85 -5.04
CA ASN A 117 0.30 7.89 -5.01
C ASN A 117 -0.30 7.70 -6.41
N MET A 118 -0.47 8.77 -7.17
CA MET A 118 -0.95 8.68 -8.56
C MET A 118 0.06 7.97 -9.46
N ALA A 119 1.36 8.13 -9.22
CA ALA A 119 2.38 7.38 -9.93
C ALA A 119 2.24 5.87 -9.69
N ALA A 120 1.91 5.47 -8.47
CA ALA A 120 1.65 4.07 -8.13
C ALA A 120 0.46 3.51 -8.91
N PHE A 121 -0.62 4.25 -9.01
CA PHE A 121 -1.77 3.86 -9.83
C PHE A 121 -1.38 3.63 -11.29
N ARG A 122 -0.68 4.58 -11.88
CA ARG A 122 -0.25 4.47 -13.28
C ARG A 122 0.64 3.24 -13.49
N TYR A 123 1.57 3.01 -12.58
CA TYR A 123 2.47 1.87 -12.67
C TYR A 123 1.70 0.56 -12.75
N VAL A 124 0.76 0.33 -11.84
CA VAL A 124 0.01 -0.93 -11.79
C VAL A 124 -0.92 -1.05 -13.00
N LEU A 125 -1.62 0.02 -13.38
CA LEU A 125 -2.51 -0.04 -14.53
C LEU A 125 -1.74 -0.37 -15.82
N GLU A 126 -0.53 0.13 -15.98
CA GLU A 126 0.31 -0.18 -17.13
C GLU A 126 0.76 -1.65 -17.15
N GLN A 127 0.92 -2.28 -15.98
CA GLN A 127 1.30 -3.70 -15.90
C GLN A 127 0.19 -4.62 -16.40
N TYR A 128 -1.07 -4.22 -16.27
CA TYR A 128 -2.24 -5.06 -16.55
C TYR A 128 -3.16 -4.50 -17.63
N ALA A 129 -2.70 -3.50 -18.32
CA ALA A 129 -3.48 -2.90 -19.42
C ALA A 129 -3.56 -3.83 -20.65
#